data_eadad6502c3c5ddd1ec87840f01b5062
#
_entry.id   eadad6502c3c5ddd1ec87840f01b5062
#
_cell.length_a   1.000
_cell.length_b   1.000
_cell.length_c   1.000
_cell.angle_alpha   90.00
_cell.angle_beta   90.00
_cell.angle_gamma   90.00
#
_symmetry.space_group_name_H-M   'P 1'
#
loop_
_entity.id
_entity.type
_entity.pdbx_description
1 polymer ?
#
loop_
_entity_poly.entity_id
_entity_poly.type
_entity_poly.pdbx_seq_one_letter_code
_entity_poly.pdbx_strand_id
1 'polypeptide(L)'
;MECTIHLGDCTSWLEGYRGRPFDLTFLDPPFNQAKEYRNHDDNMSSHEYWEWMRRICSKIYGNSSDGAAIYFMQREKNTHYVMQSLEDTGWVFQNLIIWKKKTSAVPGTFRFGKQFQIIVFATKGPSPRVFNKLRIDPPLLQTEKYQRPNGMYVTDVWDDIRELTSGYLAGDEPLRFENGERFHKQQSPVHLLMRIILSSTNIGDYVFDPFAGTGTTLVTSKQVLRDSIGTEKDPLNVAYIEKRIETLRPSDDLSNLRYYYRYTNNLNIIWSLEDAGGFTKEASQPSLLY
;
A
#
# COMPACT_ATOMS: atom_id res chain seq x y z
N MET A 1 14.62 7.66 10.54
CA MET A 1 13.28 7.04 10.42
C MET A 1 13.38 5.63 10.95
N GLU A 2 12.54 5.33 11.91
CA GLU A 2 12.45 3.99 12.48
C GLU A 2 11.46 3.16 11.64
N CYS A 3 11.95 2.05 11.09
CA CYS A 3 11.11 1.11 10.31
C CYS A 3 11.34 -0.28 10.85
N THR A 4 10.33 -0.86 11.45
CA THR A 4 10.41 -2.13 12.16
C THR A 4 9.40 -3.14 11.66
N ILE A 5 9.76 -4.41 11.72
CA ILE A 5 8.87 -5.54 11.42
C ILE A 5 8.80 -6.47 12.62
N HIS A 6 7.61 -6.91 12.95
CA HIS A 6 7.37 -7.88 14.02
C HIS A 6 6.94 -9.23 13.43
N LEU A 7 7.67 -10.28 13.78
CA LEU A 7 7.27 -11.65 13.43
C LEU A 7 6.12 -12.11 14.33
N GLY A 8 4.94 -12.28 13.77
CA GLY A 8 3.78 -12.76 14.51
C GLY A 8 2.43 -12.44 13.89
N ASP A 9 1.40 -12.87 14.60
CA ASP A 9 0.02 -12.58 14.25
C ASP A 9 -0.37 -11.14 14.62
N CYS A 10 -0.91 -10.40 13.65
CA CYS A 10 -1.29 -8.99 13.86
C CYS A 10 -2.36 -8.81 14.95
N THR A 11 -3.29 -9.75 15.11
CA THR A 11 -4.36 -9.66 16.09
C THR A 11 -3.81 -9.74 17.50
N SER A 12 -2.97 -10.74 17.77
CA SER A 12 -2.31 -10.94 19.06
C SER A 12 -1.34 -9.80 19.38
N TRP A 13 -0.62 -9.32 18.37
CA TRP A 13 0.30 -8.20 18.54
C TRP A 13 -0.45 -6.91 18.88
N LEU A 14 -1.54 -6.60 18.20
CA LEU A 14 -2.37 -5.41 18.49
C LEU A 14 -2.99 -5.44 19.89
N GLU A 15 -3.25 -6.62 20.46
CA GLU A 15 -3.76 -6.76 21.84
C GLU A 15 -2.76 -6.27 22.88
N GLY A 16 -1.49 -6.56 22.64
CA GLY A 16 -0.38 -6.16 23.51
C GLY A 16 0.20 -4.78 23.20
N TYR A 17 -0.20 -4.14 22.08
CA TYR A 17 0.41 -2.90 21.66
C TYR A 17 0.12 -1.74 22.62
N ARG A 18 1.16 -1.02 23.01
CA ARG A 18 1.11 0.15 23.92
C ARG A 18 2.08 1.24 23.46
N GLY A 19 2.40 1.23 22.17
CA GLY A 19 3.33 2.18 21.57
C GLY A 19 2.66 3.49 21.11
N ARG A 20 3.35 4.22 20.27
CA ARG A 20 2.87 5.44 19.63
C ARG A 20 1.62 5.17 18.80
N PRO A 21 0.57 6.02 18.86
CA PRO A 21 -0.61 5.86 18.01
C PRO A 21 -0.28 5.90 16.52
N PHE A 22 -1.00 5.09 15.73
CA PHE A 22 -0.85 5.08 14.27
C PHE A 22 -1.51 6.31 13.64
N ASP A 23 -0.82 6.95 12.70
CA ASP A 23 -1.34 8.08 11.92
C ASP A 23 -1.96 7.63 10.60
N LEU A 24 -1.47 6.51 10.06
CA LEU A 24 -1.95 5.86 8.85
C LEU A 24 -1.85 4.34 9.00
N THR A 25 -2.89 3.63 8.58
CA THR A 25 -2.83 2.17 8.39
C THR A 25 -3.14 1.81 6.95
N PHE A 26 -2.29 0.99 6.34
CA PHE A 26 -2.60 0.30 5.09
C PHE A 26 -2.97 -1.14 5.39
N LEU A 27 -4.21 -1.52 5.12
CA LEU A 27 -4.79 -2.83 5.45
C LEU A 27 -5.03 -3.63 4.16
N ASP A 28 -4.10 -4.53 3.85
CA ASP A 28 -4.14 -5.44 2.69
C ASP A 28 -4.09 -6.91 3.15
N PRO A 29 -5.18 -7.42 3.74
CA PRO A 29 -5.21 -8.77 4.30
C PRO A 29 -5.27 -9.84 3.20
N PRO A 30 -4.98 -11.10 3.51
CA PRO A 30 -5.34 -12.24 2.66
C PRO A 30 -6.82 -12.18 2.27
N PHE A 31 -7.15 -12.42 0.98
CA PHE A 31 -8.52 -12.15 0.47
C PHE A 31 -9.50 -13.32 0.62
N ASN A 32 -9.16 -14.31 1.40
CA ASN A 32 -9.94 -15.52 1.61
C ASN A 32 -10.37 -16.19 0.27
N GLN A 33 -9.38 -16.64 -0.49
CA GLN A 33 -9.55 -17.20 -1.84
C GLN A 33 -9.10 -18.65 -1.96
N ALA A 34 -8.90 -19.34 -0.84
CA ALA A 34 -8.27 -20.66 -0.78
C ALA A 34 -6.90 -20.69 -1.49
N LYS A 35 -6.13 -19.60 -1.36
CA LYS A 35 -4.75 -19.58 -1.84
C LYS A 35 -3.83 -20.19 -0.80
N GLU A 36 -2.87 -20.95 -1.28
CA GLU A 36 -1.81 -21.46 -0.43
C GLU A 36 -0.89 -20.32 0.03
N TYR A 37 -1.01 -19.94 1.29
CA TYR A 37 -0.03 -19.17 2.03
C TYR A 37 0.69 -20.13 2.97
N ARG A 38 2.00 -19.96 3.15
CA ARG A 38 2.82 -20.88 3.96
C ARG A 38 2.34 -20.98 5.41
N ASN A 39 1.88 -19.87 5.98
CA ASN A 39 1.54 -19.75 7.40
C ASN A 39 0.14 -19.18 7.66
N HIS A 40 -0.76 -19.24 6.68
CA HIS A 40 -2.13 -18.75 6.84
C HIS A 40 -3.10 -19.67 6.06
N ASP A 41 -4.17 -20.09 6.74
CA ASP A 41 -5.30 -20.77 6.11
C ASP A 41 -6.23 -19.73 5.49
N ASP A 42 -6.18 -19.60 4.16
CA ASP A 42 -6.99 -18.65 3.37
C ASP A 42 -8.35 -19.26 2.98
N ASN A 43 -8.87 -20.19 3.80
CA ASN A 43 -10.13 -20.90 3.54
C ASN A 43 -11.12 -20.81 4.72
N MET A 44 -11.22 -19.63 5.32
CA MET A 44 -12.19 -19.35 6.36
C MET A 44 -13.60 -19.28 5.78
N SER A 45 -14.64 -19.59 6.58
CA SER A 45 -16.00 -19.21 6.22
C SER A 45 -16.09 -17.68 6.05
N SER A 46 -17.03 -17.23 5.21
CA SER A 46 -17.19 -15.77 5.00
C SER A 46 -17.50 -15.05 6.31
N HIS A 47 -18.29 -15.64 7.19
CA HIS A 47 -18.63 -15.07 8.49
C HIS A 47 -17.40 -14.92 9.39
N GLU A 48 -16.62 -15.97 9.58
CA GLU A 48 -15.40 -15.96 10.40
C GLU A 48 -14.36 -14.95 9.90
N TYR A 49 -14.19 -14.89 8.57
CA TYR A 49 -13.26 -13.94 7.95
C TYR A 49 -13.66 -12.49 8.26
N TRP A 50 -14.95 -12.13 8.11
CA TRP A 50 -15.38 -10.76 8.35
C TRP A 50 -15.46 -10.40 9.84
N GLU A 51 -15.71 -11.35 10.72
CA GLU A 51 -15.57 -11.19 12.18
C GLU A 51 -14.10 -10.90 12.55
N TRP A 52 -13.18 -11.63 11.95
CA TRP A 52 -11.74 -11.40 12.14
C TRP A 52 -11.34 -9.99 11.64
N MET A 53 -11.79 -9.58 10.45
CA MET A 53 -11.53 -8.23 9.92
C MET A 53 -12.10 -7.13 10.81
N ARG A 54 -13.33 -7.24 11.30
CA ARG A 54 -13.92 -6.28 12.24
C ARG A 54 -13.08 -6.17 13.52
N ARG A 55 -12.63 -7.29 14.06
CA ARG A 55 -11.76 -7.30 15.25
C ARG A 55 -10.46 -6.55 15.01
N ILE A 56 -9.82 -6.77 13.85
CA ILE A 56 -8.60 -6.06 13.46
C ILE A 56 -8.88 -4.56 13.29
N CYS A 57 -9.92 -4.17 12.54
CA CYS A 57 -10.30 -2.77 12.35
C CYS A 57 -10.57 -2.05 13.67
N SER A 58 -11.27 -2.71 14.62
CA SER A 58 -11.53 -2.16 15.95
C SER A 58 -10.25 -1.94 16.76
N LYS A 59 -9.31 -2.90 16.72
CA LYS A 59 -8.02 -2.77 17.43
C LYS A 59 -7.14 -1.69 16.82
N ILE A 60 -7.11 -1.59 15.49
CA ILE A 60 -6.42 -0.50 14.80
C ILE A 60 -7.02 0.84 15.21
N TYR A 61 -8.36 0.97 15.19
CA TYR A 61 -9.05 2.18 15.61
C TYR A 61 -8.64 2.63 17.03
N GLY A 62 -8.62 1.68 17.98
CA GLY A 62 -8.22 1.97 19.36
C GLY A 62 -6.78 2.44 19.52
N ASN A 63 -5.89 2.02 18.62
CA ASN A 63 -4.47 2.35 18.63
C ASN A 63 -4.09 3.48 17.63
N SER A 64 -5.06 4.13 17.01
CA SER A 64 -4.83 5.20 16.04
C SER A 64 -5.01 6.58 16.64
N SER A 65 -4.30 7.57 16.12
CA SER A 65 -4.45 9.00 16.43
C SER A 65 -5.84 9.49 16.01
N ASP A 66 -6.33 10.55 16.61
CA ASP A 66 -7.54 11.23 16.13
C ASP A 66 -7.29 11.80 14.72
N GLY A 67 -8.24 11.60 13.81
CA GLY A 67 -8.08 11.92 12.40
C GLY A 67 -7.14 11.00 11.61
N ALA A 68 -6.62 9.93 12.20
CA ALA A 68 -5.82 8.94 11.49
C ALA A 68 -6.57 8.33 10.31
N ALA A 69 -5.82 7.98 9.27
CA ALA A 69 -6.34 7.38 8.06
C ALA A 69 -6.22 5.84 8.07
N ILE A 70 -7.19 5.16 7.49
CA ILE A 70 -7.09 3.75 7.12
C ILE A 70 -7.43 3.58 5.65
N TYR A 71 -6.62 2.79 4.94
CA TYR A 71 -6.85 2.38 3.57
C TYR A 71 -6.99 0.86 3.54
N PHE A 72 -8.23 0.38 3.38
CA PHE A 72 -8.53 -1.05 3.37
C PHE A 72 -8.69 -1.53 1.94
N MET A 73 -7.71 -2.27 1.45
CA MET A 73 -7.71 -2.85 0.10
C MET A 73 -8.38 -4.21 0.08
N GLN A 74 -9.23 -4.45 -0.93
CA GLN A 74 -9.92 -5.73 -1.09
C GLN A 74 -10.39 -5.92 -2.55
N ARG A 75 -11.00 -7.05 -2.83
CA ARG A 75 -11.65 -7.34 -4.12
C ARG A 75 -12.98 -6.62 -4.23
N GLU A 76 -13.34 -6.28 -5.45
CA GLU A 76 -14.58 -5.58 -5.82
C GLU A 76 -15.85 -6.22 -5.23
N LYS A 77 -15.93 -7.54 -5.21
CA LYS A 77 -17.11 -8.27 -4.69
C LYS A 77 -17.33 -8.09 -3.18
N ASN A 78 -16.31 -7.71 -2.46
CA ASN A 78 -16.31 -7.58 -1.00
C ASN A 78 -16.51 -6.14 -0.52
N THR A 79 -16.78 -5.19 -1.44
CA THR A 79 -16.88 -3.75 -1.13
C THR A 79 -17.82 -3.47 0.05
N HIS A 80 -19.01 -4.05 0.06
CA HIS A 80 -19.99 -3.80 1.14
C HIS A 80 -19.51 -4.32 2.50
N TYR A 81 -18.83 -5.47 2.54
CA TYR A 81 -18.28 -6.00 3.78
C TYR A 81 -17.13 -5.14 4.34
N VAL A 82 -16.29 -4.59 3.46
CA VAL A 82 -15.21 -3.67 3.86
C VAL A 82 -15.81 -2.41 4.47
N MET A 83 -16.77 -1.79 3.77
CA MET A 83 -17.44 -0.57 4.25
C MET A 83 -18.14 -0.82 5.59
N GLN A 84 -18.90 -1.90 5.71
CA GLN A 84 -19.56 -2.27 6.93
C GLN A 84 -18.58 -2.56 8.07
N SER A 85 -17.49 -3.27 7.81
CA SER A 85 -16.48 -3.58 8.85
C SER A 85 -15.82 -2.31 9.40
N LEU A 86 -15.59 -1.32 8.57
CA LEU A 86 -15.06 -0.01 8.99
C LEU A 86 -16.11 0.78 9.79
N GLU A 87 -17.35 0.88 9.28
CA GLU A 87 -18.44 1.59 9.94
C GLU A 87 -18.77 1.00 11.31
N ASP A 88 -18.93 -0.33 11.41
CA ASP A 88 -19.21 -1.06 12.67
C ASP A 88 -18.12 -0.84 13.74
N THR A 89 -16.92 -0.43 13.33
CA THR A 89 -15.77 -0.24 14.22
C THR A 89 -15.43 1.25 14.47
N GLY A 90 -16.29 2.16 13.99
CA GLY A 90 -16.20 3.59 14.26
C GLY A 90 -15.44 4.43 13.24
N TRP A 91 -14.89 3.81 12.19
CA TRP A 91 -14.26 4.54 11.10
C TRP A 91 -15.28 5.28 10.25
N VAL A 92 -14.96 6.51 9.86
CA VAL A 92 -15.82 7.36 9.03
C VAL A 92 -15.38 7.29 7.59
N PHE A 93 -16.25 6.81 6.71
CA PHE A 93 -15.99 6.69 5.27
C PHE A 93 -15.66 8.05 4.65
N GLN A 94 -14.65 8.08 3.78
CA GLN A 94 -14.23 9.25 3.01
C GLN A 94 -14.35 9.02 1.50
N ASN A 95 -13.69 7.99 0.96
CA ASN A 95 -13.73 7.64 -0.46
C ASN A 95 -13.70 6.13 -0.70
N LEU A 96 -14.38 5.71 -1.76
CA LEU A 96 -14.16 4.41 -2.39
C LEU A 96 -13.22 4.61 -3.58
N ILE A 97 -11.97 4.20 -3.45
CA ILE A 97 -10.95 4.33 -4.48
C ILE A 97 -10.98 3.09 -5.37
N ILE A 98 -11.01 3.31 -6.67
CA ILE A 98 -10.94 2.27 -7.70
C ILE A 98 -9.50 2.22 -8.25
N TRP A 99 -8.73 1.25 -7.80
CA TRP A 99 -7.43 0.99 -8.42
C TRP A 99 -7.61 0.12 -9.66
N LYS A 100 -7.65 0.78 -10.81
CA LYS A 100 -7.83 0.13 -12.12
C LYS A 100 -6.51 -0.44 -12.62
N LYS A 101 -6.49 -1.73 -12.90
CA LYS A 101 -5.34 -2.43 -13.43
C LYS A 101 -5.19 -2.22 -14.93
N LYS A 102 -3.96 -2.26 -15.43
CA LYS A 102 -3.70 -2.18 -16.87
C LYS A 102 -4.14 -3.45 -17.61
N THR A 103 -4.13 -4.59 -16.90
CA THR A 103 -4.60 -5.87 -17.45
C THR A 103 -5.96 -6.26 -16.86
N SER A 104 -6.77 -6.95 -17.64
CA SER A 104 -8.03 -7.52 -17.19
C SER A 104 -7.95 -9.04 -17.14
N ALA A 105 -8.71 -9.64 -16.23
CA ALA A 105 -8.95 -11.08 -16.28
C ALA A 105 -9.85 -11.41 -17.50
N VAL A 106 -9.67 -12.61 -18.04
CA VAL A 106 -10.57 -13.13 -19.10
C VAL A 106 -12.01 -13.16 -18.56
N PRO A 107 -13.00 -12.69 -19.33
CA PRO A 107 -14.39 -12.78 -18.91
C PRO A 107 -14.82 -14.23 -18.67
N GLY A 108 -15.60 -14.45 -17.61
CA GLY A 108 -16.26 -15.74 -17.41
C GLY A 108 -17.54 -15.86 -18.26
N THR A 109 -18.16 -17.03 -18.26
CA THR A 109 -19.38 -17.31 -19.05
C THR A 109 -20.52 -16.32 -18.77
N PHE A 110 -20.64 -15.84 -17.52
CA PHE A 110 -21.74 -14.96 -17.08
C PHE A 110 -21.26 -13.67 -16.39
N ARG A 111 -19.98 -13.30 -16.54
CA ARG A 111 -19.39 -12.16 -15.83
C ARG A 111 -18.39 -11.43 -16.70
N PHE A 112 -18.33 -10.12 -16.56
CA PHE A 112 -17.28 -9.31 -17.15
C PHE A 112 -15.91 -9.66 -16.58
N GLY A 113 -14.84 -9.45 -17.37
CA GLY A 113 -13.46 -9.54 -16.92
C GLY A 113 -13.18 -8.54 -15.81
N LYS A 114 -12.49 -8.99 -14.76
CA LYS A 114 -12.14 -8.13 -13.62
C LYS A 114 -10.92 -7.28 -13.96
N GLN A 115 -11.02 -5.98 -13.70
CA GLN A 115 -9.95 -5.03 -14.05
C GLN A 115 -9.59 -4.10 -12.89
N PHE A 116 -10.18 -4.23 -11.72
CA PHE A 116 -9.86 -3.34 -10.59
C PHE A 116 -9.88 -4.05 -9.24
N GLN A 117 -9.25 -3.40 -8.27
CA GLN A 117 -9.43 -3.63 -6.84
C GLN A 117 -9.97 -2.35 -6.21
N ILE A 118 -10.68 -2.52 -5.09
CA ILE A 118 -11.15 -1.38 -4.29
C ILE A 118 -10.20 -1.11 -3.15
N ILE A 119 -10.10 0.17 -2.78
CA ILE A 119 -9.45 0.61 -1.56
C ILE A 119 -10.43 1.58 -0.87
N VAL A 120 -10.92 1.20 0.30
CA VAL A 120 -11.78 2.12 1.07
C VAL A 120 -10.89 2.99 1.94
N PHE A 121 -10.98 4.29 1.74
CA PHE A 121 -10.36 5.30 2.57
C PHE A 121 -11.37 5.76 3.63
N ALA A 122 -10.98 5.63 4.89
CA ALA A 122 -11.77 6.09 6.03
C ALA A 122 -10.86 6.74 7.09
N THR A 123 -11.46 7.45 8.04
CA THR A 123 -10.73 8.20 9.07
C THR A 123 -11.30 7.96 10.46
N LYS A 124 -10.45 8.09 11.48
CA LYS A 124 -10.88 8.12 12.88
C LYS A 124 -11.46 9.49 13.20
N GLY A 125 -12.77 9.62 13.08
CA GLY A 125 -13.51 10.88 13.16
C GLY A 125 -13.86 11.47 11.78
N PRO A 126 -14.60 12.59 11.75
CA PRO A 126 -15.24 13.09 10.54
C PRO A 126 -14.28 13.65 9.48
N SER A 127 -13.05 13.95 9.87
CA SER A 127 -12.04 14.57 8.99
C SER A 127 -10.68 13.93 9.19
N PRO A 128 -9.89 13.76 8.12
CA PRO A 128 -8.50 13.33 8.24
C PRO A 128 -7.66 14.38 8.94
N ARG A 129 -6.70 13.93 9.77
CA ARG A 129 -5.68 14.79 10.38
C ARG A 129 -4.78 15.45 9.33
N VAL A 130 -4.49 14.70 8.28
CA VAL A 130 -3.70 15.13 7.12
C VAL A 130 -4.38 14.68 5.84
N PHE A 131 -4.54 15.61 4.89
CA PHE A 131 -4.95 15.30 3.53
C PHE A 131 -4.22 16.20 2.52
N ASN A 132 -3.13 15.70 1.97
CA ASN A 132 -2.34 16.36 0.96
C ASN A 132 -2.95 16.14 -0.42
N LYS A 133 -3.43 17.21 -1.04
CA LYS A 133 -4.04 17.18 -2.39
C LYS A 133 -2.96 17.00 -3.44
N LEU A 134 -2.60 15.76 -3.73
CA LEU A 134 -1.59 15.45 -4.73
C LEU A 134 -2.04 15.84 -6.14
N ARG A 135 -1.08 16.29 -6.95
CA ARG A 135 -1.29 16.63 -8.37
C ARG A 135 -0.30 15.83 -9.22
N ILE A 136 -0.80 15.31 -10.31
CA ILE A 136 -0.06 14.47 -11.26
C ILE A 136 -0.04 15.10 -12.64
N ASP A 137 0.86 14.63 -13.50
CA ASP A 137 0.79 14.94 -14.92
C ASP A 137 -0.55 14.44 -15.48
N PRO A 138 -1.28 15.26 -16.22
CA PRO A 138 -2.48 14.79 -16.88
C PRO A 138 -2.09 13.74 -17.93
N PRO A 139 -2.85 12.64 -18.06
CA PRO A 139 -2.71 11.76 -19.20
C PRO A 139 -3.12 12.56 -20.45
N LEU A 140 -2.14 13.11 -21.16
CA LEU A 140 -2.38 13.85 -22.38
C LEU A 140 -2.82 12.88 -23.48
N LEU A 141 -4.11 12.83 -23.75
CA LEU A 141 -4.58 12.39 -25.05
C LEU A 141 -4.20 13.49 -26.05
N GLN A 142 -3.49 13.14 -27.12
CA GLN A 142 -3.04 14.07 -28.18
C GLN A 142 -4.15 14.94 -28.80
N THR A 143 -5.39 14.64 -28.48
CA THR A 143 -6.61 15.33 -28.98
C THR A 143 -7.20 16.33 -27.99
N GLU A 144 -6.69 16.47 -26.78
CA GLU A 144 -7.26 17.42 -25.81
C GLU A 144 -6.81 18.86 -26.10
N LYS A 145 -7.80 19.72 -26.36
CA LYS A 145 -7.61 21.16 -26.64
C LYS A 145 -7.09 21.95 -25.42
N TYR A 146 -7.18 21.40 -24.22
CA TYR A 146 -6.86 22.13 -23.00
C TYR A 146 -5.62 21.54 -22.33
N GLN A 147 -4.53 22.29 -22.40
CA GLN A 147 -3.35 22.00 -21.58
C GLN A 147 -3.67 22.31 -20.14
N ARG A 148 -3.24 21.43 -19.23
CA ARG A 148 -3.31 21.66 -17.78
C ARG A 148 -1.89 21.95 -17.25
N PRO A 149 -1.43 23.19 -17.36
CA PRO A 149 -0.03 23.54 -17.06
C PRO A 149 0.36 23.29 -15.58
N ASN A 150 -0.65 23.22 -14.70
CA ASN A 150 -0.47 22.96 -13.27
C ASN A 150 -0.82 21.50 -12.89
N GLY A 151 -0.84 20.57 -13.83
CA GLY A 151 -1.26 19.20 -13.59
C GLY A 151 -2.74 19.07 -13.22
N MET A 152 -3.14 17.87 -12.80
CA MET A 152 -4.50 17.60 -12.32
C MET A 152 -4.45 16.99 -10.91
N TYR A 153 -5.50 17.22 -10.13
CA TYR A 153 -5.64 16.53 -8.84
C TYR A 153 -5.83 15.03 -9.04
N VAL A 154 -5.21 14.26 -8.15
CA VAL A 154 -5.53 12.83 -8.03
C VAL A 154 -6.98 12.69 -7.62
N THR A 155 -7.72 11.83 -8.33
CA THR A 155 -9.11 11.49 -8.04
C THR A 155 -9.22 10.15 -7.34
N ASP A 156 -10.41 9.62 -7.16
CA ASP A 156 -10.66 8.30 -6.59
C ASP A 156 -10.62 7.15 -7.62
N VAL A 157 -10.31 7.43 -8.88
CA VAL A 157 -9.99 6.41 -9.90
C VAL A 157 -8.51 6.48 -10.24
N TRP A 158 -7.78 5.45 -9.81
CA TRP A 158 -6.33 5.33 -10.02
C TRP A 158 -6.04 4.34 -11.14
N ASP A 159 -5.94 4.82 -12.36
CA ASP A 159 -5.63 4.02 -13.56
C ASP A 159 -4.20 4.22 -14.09
N ASP A 160 -3.44 5.09 -13.43
CA ASP A 160 -2.07 5.45 -13.76
C ASP A 160 -1.03 4.58 -13.02
N ILE A 161 -1.42 3.89 -11.95
CA ILE A 161 -0.56 2.99 -11.19
C ILE A 161 -0.71 1.56 -11.70
N ARG A 162 0.40 1.00 -12.19
CA ARG A 162 0.42 -0.35 -12.72
C ARG A 162 0.50 -1.39 -11.61
N GLU A 163 -0.25 -2.48 -11.78
CA GLU A 163 -0.13 -3.67 -10.94
C GLU A 163 1.15 -4.48 -11.29
N LEU A 164 1.67 -5.20 -10.30
CA LEU A 164 2.80 -6.12 -10.47
C LEU A 164 2.29 -7.48 -10.95
N THR A 165 1.91 -7.57 -12.23
CA THR A 165 1.45 -8.82 -12.84
C THR A 165 2.62 -9.76 -13.13
N SER A 166 2.29 -11.05 -13.38
CA SER A 166 3.25 -12.00 -13.92
C SER A 166 3.54 -11.72 -15.39
N GLY A 167 4.76 -12.04 -15.83
CA GLY A 167 5.18 -11.97 -17.22
C GLY A 167 6.09 -10.80 -17.55
N TYR A 168 6.43 -10.68 -18.83
CA TYR A 168 7.39 -9.73 -19.40
C TYR A 168 7.13 -8.26 -19.01
N LEU A 169 5.88 -7.92 -18.72
CA LEU A 169 5.49 -6.56 -18.40
C LEU A 169 5.60 -6.20 -16.90
N ALA A 170 6.01 -7.13 -16.03
CA ALA A 170 6.06 -6.90 -14.59
C ALA A 170 7.23 -6.01 -14.15
N GLY A 171 8.28 -5.87 -14.96
CA GLY A 171 9.52 -5.19 -14.59
C GLY A 171 10.28 -5.92 -13.47
N ASP A 172 11.19 -5.21 -12.81
CA ASP A 172 12.07 -5.76 -11.76
C ASP A 172 11.55 -5.51 -10.34
N GLU A 173 10.43 -4.81 -10.18
CA GLU A 173 9.84 -4.52 -8.87
C GLU A 173 9.33 -5.78 -8.15
N PRO A 174 8.69 -6.77 -8.83
CA PRO A 174 8.27 -7.99 -8.16
C PRO A 174 9.44 -8.75 -7.57
N LEU A 175 9.34 -9.09 -6.29
CA LEU A 175 10.32 -9.92 -5.61
C LEU A 175 10.31 -11.34 -6.20
N ARG A 176 11.50 -11.88 -6.47
CA ARG A 176 11.70 -13.21 -7.05
C ARG A 176 12.75 -13.98 -6.28
N PHE A 177 12.61 -15.29 -6.27
CA PHE A 177 13.67 -16.21 -5.89
C PHE A 177 14.77 -16.27 -6.97
N GLU A 178 15.92 -16.83 -6.66
CA GLU A 178 17.02 -17.05 -7.62
C GLU A 178 16.59 -17.88 -8.84
N ASN A 179 15.62 -18.78 -8.67
CA ASN A 179 15.05 -19.56 -9.77
C ASN A 179 14.07 -18.76 -10.66
N GLY A 180 13.88 -17.45 -10.40
CA GLY A 180 12.99 -16.56 -11.14
C GLY A 180 11.51 -16.64 -10.74
N GLU A 181 11.10 -17.56 -9.87
CA GLU A 181 9.74 -17.64 -9.37
C GLU A 181 9.42 -16.45 -8.46
N ARG A 182 8.15 -16.05 -8.40
CA ARG A 182 7.72 -14.98 -7.53
C ARG A 182 7.84 -15.38 -6.07
N PHE A 183 8.52 -14.54 -5.30
CA PHE A 183 8.63 -14.68 -3.85
C PHE A 183 7.25 -14.55 -3.17
N HIS A 184 6.44 -13.59 -3.63
CA HIS A 184 5.10 -13.36 -3.12
C HIS A 184 4.10 -13.12 -4.27
N LYS A 185 2.95 -13.81 -4.24
CA LYS A 185 1.97 -13.78 -5.34
C LYS A 185 1.20 -12.45 -5.43
N GLN A 186 1.14 -11.70 -4.32
CA GLN A 186 0.34 -10.46 -4.19
C GLN A 186 1.19 -9.36 -3.53
N GLN A 187 2.12 -8.81 -4.28
CA GLN A 187 2.89 -7.65 -3.85
C GLN A 187 2.21 -6.38 -4.36
N SER A 188 1.98 -5.42 -3.47
CA SER A 188 1.50 -4.09 -3.85
C SER A 188 2.65 -3.23 -4.39
N PRO A 189 2.43 -2.41 -5.45
CA PRO A 189 3.46 -1.55 -6.03
C PRO A 189 3.91 -0.45 -5.06
N VAL A 190 5.20 -0.10 -5.09
CA VAL A 190 5.74 1.04 -4.31
C VAL A 190 5.02 2.35 -4.64
N HIS A 191 4.64 2.57 -5.90
CA HIS A 191 3.90 3.76 -6.32
C HIS A 191 2.52 3.87 -5.64
N LEU A 192 1.83 2.74 -5.44
CA LEU A 192 0.54 2.71 -4.75
C LEU A 192 0.68 3.16 -3.29
N LEU A 193 1.65 2.56 -2.58
CA LEU A 193 1.90 2.87 -1.18
C LEU A 193 2.40 4.30 -1.01
N MET A 194 3.29 4.76 -1.89
CA MET A 194 3.76 6.14 -1.89
C MET A 194 2.60 7.14 -2.02
N ARG A 195 1.66 6.92 -2.94
CA ARG A 195 0.48 7.79 -3.10
C ARG A 195 -0.35 7.84 -1.83
N ILE A 196 -0.65 6.70 -1.23
CA ILE A 196 -1.40 6.59 0.02
C ILE A 196 -0.70 7.34 1.15
N ILE A 197 0.60 7.07 1.34
CA ILE A 197 1.38 7.66 2.43
C ILE A 197 1.49 9.18 2.26
N LEU A 198 1.84 9.65 1.06
CA LEU A 198 1.95 11.09 0.81
C LEU A 198 0.61 11.82 0.96
N SER A 199 -0.51 11.18 0.59
CA SER A 199 -1.83 11.80 0.70
C SER A 199 -2.27 12.01 2.15
N SER A 200 -1.90 11.12 3.07
CA SER A 200 -2.51 11.06 4.41
C SER A 200 -1.53 11.21 5.56
N THR A 201 -0.27 11.56 5.29
CA THR A 201 0.75 11.75 6.33
C THR A 201 1.67 12.93 6.06
N ASN A 202 2.27 13.44 7.14
CA ASN A 202 3.40 14.35 7.13
C ASN A 202 4.71 13.59 7.38
N ILE A 203 5.85 14.25 7.13
CA ILE A 203 7.18 13.73 7.52
C ILE A 203 7.18 13.46 9.04
N GLY A 204 7.71 12.30 9.43
CA GLY A 204 7.75 11.84 10.82
C GLY A 204 6.47 11.21 11.35
N ASP A 205 5.38 11.14 10.58
CA ASP A 205 4.17 10.41 10.97
C ASP A 205 4.42 8.90 11.00
N TYR A 206 3.54 8.18 11.71
CA TYR A 206 3.69 6.76 11.98
C TYR A 206 2.73 5.89 11.18
N VAL A 207 3.29 5.05 10.33
CA VAL A 207 2.56 4.18 9.40
C VAL A 207 2.54 2.75 9.91
N PHE A 208 1.37 2.12 9.90
CA PHE A 208 1.19 0.73 10.29
C PHE A 208 0.73 -0.15 9.12
N ASP A 209 1.32 -1.35 9.02
CA ASP A 209 0.91 -2.39 8.08
C ASP A 209 0.74 -3.72 8.82
N PRO A 210 -0.52 -4.12 9.13
CA PRO A 210 -0.79 -5.36 9.86
C PRO A 210 -0.52 -6.64 9.04
N PHE A 211 -0.35 -6.54 7.72
CA PHE A 211 -0.09 -7.66 6.82
C PHE A 211 1.05 -7.31 5.86
N ALA A 212 2.23 -7.07 6.43
CA ALA A 212 3.35 -6.47 5.71
C ALA A 212 3.82 -7.25 4.47
N GLY A 213 3.59 -8.55 4.42
CA GLY A 213 3.86 -9.40 3.25
C GLY A 213 5.30 -9.31 2.78
N THR A 214 5.55 -8.44 1.82
CA THR A 214 6.89 -8.16 1.27
C THR A 214 7.52 -6.87 1.79
N GLY A 215 6.85 -6.14 2.68
CA GLY A 215 7.34 -4.90 3.30
C GLY A 215 7.30 -3.67 2.40
N THR A 216 6.46 -3.66 1.36
CA THR A 216 6.38 -2.50 0.46
C THR A 216 5.99 -1.22 1.20
N THR A 217 5.07 -1.31 2.16
CA THR A 217 4.67 -0.17 3.00
C THR A 217 5.85 0.39 3.78
N LEU A 218 6.68 -0.48 4.38
CA LEU A 218 7.80 -0.07 5.23
C LEU A 218 8.92 0.58 4.41
N VAL A 219 9.33 -0.05 3.31
CA VAL A 219 10.39 0.49 2.45
C VAL A 219 9.97 1.81 1.80
N THR A 220 8.69 1.95 1.47
CA THR A 220 8.15 3.19 0.93
C THR A 220 8.11 4.28 2.01
N SER A 221 7.60 3.98 3.22
CA SER A 221 7.56 4.91 4.36
C SER A 221 8.93 5.48 4.67
N LYS A 222 9.96 4.62 4.72
CA LYS A 222 11.34 5.04 4.99
C LYS A 222 11.86 6.03 3.96
N GLN A 223 11.60 5.81 2.66
CA GLN A 223 12.05 6.70 1.59
C GLN A 223 11.36 8.06 1.59
N VAL A 224 10.14 8.13 2.11
CA VAL A 224 9.40 9.40 2.22
C VAL A 224 9.43 9.99 3.63
N LEU A 225 10.37 9.53 4.47
CA LEU A 225 10.65 10.02 5.82
C LEU A 225 9.47 9.86 6.80
N ARG A 226 8.79 8.71 6.76
CA ARG A 226 7.81 8.30 7.78
C ARG A 226 8.39 7.17 8.61
N ASP A 227 8.09 7.17 9.91
CA ASP A 227 8.31 6.00 10.74
C ASP A 227 7.29 4.93 10.38
N SER A 228 7.64 3.66 10.50
CA SER A 228 6.69 2.59 10.21
C SER A 228 6.93 1.33 11.02
N ILE A 229 5.83 0.60 11.24
CA ILE A 229 5.85 -0.72 11.81
C ILE A 229 4.92 -1.65 11.04
N GLY A 230 5.35 -2.90 10.89
CA GLY A 230 4.52 -3.93 10.28
C GLY A 230 4.49 -5.20 11.12
N THR A 231 3.50 -6.05 10.85
CA THR A 231 3.46 -7.42 11.36
C THR A 231 3.43 -8.40 10.20
N GLU A 232 4.12 -9.54 10.34
CA GLU A 232 4.16 -10.59 9.33
C GLU A 232 4.32 -11.96 10.02
N LYS A 233 3.57 -12.96 9.56
CA LYS A 233 3.60 -14.32 10.15
C LYS A 233 4.70 -15.21 9.59
N ASP A 234 5.09 -14.98 8.34
CA ASP A 234 6.10 -15.82 7.68
C ASP A 234 7.51 -15.30 8.02
N PRO A 235 8.33 -16.09 8.76
CA PRO A 235 9.69 -15.67 9.12
C PRO A 235 10.59 -15.42 7.90
N LEU A 236 10.31 -16.09 6.76
CA LEU A 236 11.05 -15.85 5.53
C LEU A 236 10.73 -14.46 4.95
N ASN A 237 9.46 -14.06 4.99
CA ASN A 237 9.06 -12.72 4.61
C ASN A 237 9.70 -11.67 5.53
N VAL A 238 9.70 -11.90 6.85
CA VAL A 238 10.33 -10.99 7.83
C VAL A 238 11.80 -10.78 7.51
N ALA A 239 12.59 -11.84 7.34
CA ALA A 239 14.01 -11.73 6.97
C ALA A 239 14.22 -10.95 5.65
N TYR A 240 13.30 -11.12 4.71
CA TYR A 240 13.34 -10.38 3.44
C TYR A 240 13.01 -8.90 3.61
N ILE A 241 12.05 -8.59 4.47
CA ILE A 241 11.66 -7.20 4.81
C ILE A 241 12.82 -6.48 5.48
N GLU A 242 13.48 -7.10 6.46
CA GLU A 242 14.64 -6.54 7.16
C GLU A 242 15.74 -6.17 6.16
N LYS A 243 16.12 -7.10 5.28
CA LYS A 243 17.09 -6.82 4.21
C LYS A 243 16.63 -5.67 3.30
N ARG A 244 15.34 -5.64 2.92
CA ARG A 244 14.76 -4.63 2.02
C ARG A 244 14.72 -3.24 2.67
N ILE A 245 14.56 -3.17 4.00
CA ILE A 245 14.64 -1.92 4.78
C ILE A 245 16.08 -1.43 4.89
N GLU A 246 17.06 -2.34 5.02
CA GLU A 246 18.48 -1.97 5.12
C GLU A 246 19.07 -1.55 3.77
N THR A 247 18.74 -2.29 2.71
CA THR A 247 19.31 -2.11 1.37
C THR A 247 18.23 -1.77 0.36
N LEU A 248 18.29 -0.55 -0.18
CA LEU A 248 17.35 -0.09 -1.19
C LEU A 248 17.67 -0.73 -2.55
N ARG A 249 16.72 -1.51 -3.07
CA ARG A 249 16.82 -2.05 -4.43
C ARG A 249 16.55 -0.94 -5.45
N PRO A 250 17.20 -0.95 -6.63
CA PRO A 250 16.92 0.02 -7.70
C PRO A 250 15.44 0.07 -8.11
N SER A 251 14.78 -1.09 -8.10
CA SER A 251 13.35 -1.21 -8.44
C SER A 251 12.38 -0.68 -7.36
N ASP A 252 12.87 -0.43 -6.15
CA ASP A 252 12.10 0.17 -5.06
C ASP A 252 12.33 1.68 -4.95
N ASP A 253 13.30 2.25 -5.69
CA ASP A 253 13.66 3.67 -5.64
C ASP A 253 12.52 4.56 -6.15
N LEU A 254 12.07 5.47 -5.29
CA LEU A 254 10.97 6.40 -5.55
C LEU A 254 11.43 7.72 -6.19
N SER A 255 12.72 7.97 -6.33
CA SER A 255 13.26 9.28 -6.75
C SER A 255 12.63 9.79 -8.04
N ASN A 256 12.46 8.90 -9.03
CA ASN A 256 11.87 9.25 -10.33
C ASN A 256 10.38 9.61 -10.22
N LEU A 257 9.67 9.06 -9.25
CA LEU A 257 8.25 9.33 -9.04
C LEU A 257 8.00 10.73 -8.50
N ARG A 258 9.01 11.39 -7.92
CA ARG A 258 8.88 12.78 -7.48
C ARG A 258 8.55 13.71 -8.63
N TYR A 259 9.15 13.52 -9.81
CA TYR A 259 8.84 14.31 -10.98
C TYR A 259 7.37 14.16 -11.42
N TYR A 260 6.80 12.98 -11.23
CA TYR A 260 5.39 12.69 -11.53
C TYR A 260 4.42 13.54 -10.68
N TYR A 261 4.81 13.89 -9.45
CA TYR A 261 4.01 14.72 -8.52
C TYR A 261 4.45 16.19 -8.48
N ARG A 262 5.27 16.65 -9.43
CA ARG A 262 5.92 17.99 -9.44
C ARG A 262 4.95 19.16 -9.30
N TYR A 263 3.70 19.01 -9.68
CA TYR A 263 2.69 20.05 -9.57
C TYR A 263 1.98 20.10 -8.20
N THR A 264 2.32 19.21 -7.29
CA THR A 264 1.77 19.20 -5.95
C THR A 264 2.29 20.39 -5.16
N ASN A 265 1.39 21.18 -4.61
CA ASN A 265 1.77 22.30 -3.75
C ASN A 265 2.54 21.82 -2.53
N ASN A 266 3.61 22.51 -2.17
CA ASN A 266 4.46 22.18 -1.03
C ASN A 266 5.04 20.74 -1.07
N LEU A 267 5.27 20.20 -2.26
CA LEU A 267 5.80 18.85 -2.41
C LEU A 267 7.11 18.64 -1.63
N ASN A 268 7.97 19.65 -1.54
CA ASN A 268 9.22 19.62 -0.78
C ASN A 268 9.00 19.49 0.74
N ILE A 269 7.85 19.91 1.27
CA ILE A 269 7.47 19.74 2.67
C ILE A 269 6.87 18.36 2.92
N ILE A 270 6.11 17.85 1.94
CA ILE A 270 5.45 16.55 2.02
C ILE A 270 6.46 15.42 1.78
N TRP A 271 7.42 15.66 0.90
CA TRP A 271 8.43 14.72 0.47
C TRP A 271 9.79 15.41 0.31
N SER A 272 10.64 15.30 1.34
CA SER A 272 12.01 15.81 1.30
C SER A 272 12.86 15.09 0.24
N LEU A 273 13.80 15.84 -0.36
CA LEU A 273 14.87 15.29 -1.21
C LEU A 273 16.09 14.86 -0.40
N GLU A 274 16.14 15.21 0.89
CA GLU A 274 17.21 14.75 1.75
C GLU A 274 17.22 13.22 1.73
N ASP A 275 18.42 12.67 1.60
CA ASP A 275 18.61 11.23 1.58
C ASP A 275 17.88 10.66 2.79
N ALA A 276 16.93 9.74 2.56
CA ALA A 276 16.14 9.11 3.62
C ALA A 276 17.04 8.24 4.51
N GLY A 277 18.13 8.78 4.95
CA GLY A 277 19.30 8.29 5.64
C GLY A 277 19.17 6.89 6.23
N GLY A 278 20.05 6.01 5.85
CA GLY A 278 20.14 4.68 6.37
C GLY A 278 19.78 3.54 5.41
N PHE A 279 19.64 3.82 4.11
CA PHE A 279 19.74 2.77 3.09
C PHE A 279 21.18 2.64 2.61
N THR A 280 21.68 1.41 2.53
CA THR A 280 22.79 1.10 1.62
C THR A 280 22.20 0.89 0.23
N LYS A 281 22.70 1.60 -0.79
CA LYS A 281 22.27 1.37 -2.17
C LYS A 281 22.91 0.08 -2.67
N GLU A 282 22.14 -0.82 -3.27
CA GLU A 282 22.74 -1.93 -4.03
C GLU A 282 23.61 -1.32 -5.14
N ALA A 283 24.86 -1.81 -5.24
CA ALA A 283 25.71 -1.44 -6.36
C ALA A 283 24.98 -1.83 -7.65
N SER A 284 24.77 -0.87 -8.55
CA SER A 284 24.25 -1.16 -9.88
C SER A 284 25.18 -2.19 -10.52
N GLN A 285 24.70 -3.41 -10.71
CA GLN A 285 25.43 -4.35 -11.57
C GLN A 285 25.51 -3.68 -12.95
N PRO A 286 26.71 -3.58 -13.54
CA PRO A 286 26.82 -3.09 -14.90
C PRO A 286 25.94 -3.99 -15.77
N SER A 287 25.00 -3.39 -16.50
CA SER A 287 24.22 -4.08 -17.51
C SER A 287 25.20 -4.75 -18.47
N LEU A 288 25.31 -6.05 -18.38
CA LEU A 288 25.93 -6.83 -19.44
C LEU A 288 25.03 -6.67 -20.67
N LEU A 289 25.37 -5.71 -21.50
CA LEU A 289 24.95 -5.64 -22.88
C LEU A 289 25.46 -6.89 -23.59
N TYR A 290 24.58 -7.84 -23.84
CA TYR A 290 24.66 -8.78 -24.96
C TYR A 290 23.31 -8.89 -25.64
#